data_e2354fa9988d7f98528fe5ff72206c57
#
_entry.id   e2354fa9988d7f98528fe5ff72206c57
#
_cell.length_a   1.000
_cell.length_b   1.000
_cell.length_c   1.000
_cell.angle_alpha   90.00
_cell.angle_beta   90.00
_cell.angle_gamma   90.00
#
_symmetry.space_group_name_H-M   'P 1'
#
loop_
_entity.id
_entity.type
_entity.pdbx_description
1 polymer ?
#
loop_
_entity_poly.entity_id
_entity_poly.type
_entity_poly.pdbx_seq_one_letter_code
_entity_poly.pdbx_strand_id
1 'polypeptide(L)'
;TLLRLKPEHTVAIIEMGACCPRMIRELARIIQPCYGIITNVGLAHLKGFGSLAGVIRSKGELYDYLRQFGGKIFIHKENTHLQSIARGLEQISYGESKDAFVSGRMISSEPCLCFNWENAGVGYTISTHMAGNYNLWNALAAIAVGLHFDIPCSEINRVISDYIPTNHRSQWKKTLRNELIIDTFNANPCSMHAALASFSTLKAKPKAVILGDMLGLGINSLQYHAEIIEALNRYGFEKILLCGDQFTAVSSIYQCFLDVEALYRYLSTNPLQGYEILIKGSNRIHLETIIHLL
;
A
#
# COMPACT_ATOMS: atom_id res chain seq x y z
N THR A 1 -9.09 -18.05 -10.96
CA THR A 1 -9.47 -17.88 -9.53
C THR A 1 -10.84 -18.51 -9.28
N LEU A 2 -11.91 -18.14 -9.99
CA LEU A 2 -13.27 -18.67 -9.77
C LEU A 2 -13.33 -20.21 -9.89
N LEU A 3 -12.55 -20.81 -10.76
CA LEU A 3 -12.45 -22.28 -10.91
C LEU A 3 -11.90 -23.03 -9.69
N ARG A 4 -11.40 -22.30 -8.67
CA ARG A 4 -10.94 -22.87 -7.40
C ARG A 4 -12.02 -22.89 -6.32
N LEU A 5 -13.18 -22.29 -6.60
CA LEU A 5 -14.31 -22.30 -5.68
C LEU A 5 -14.89 -23.70 -5.61
N LYS A 6 -15.21 -24.14 -4.41
CA LYS A 6 -15.80 -25.44 -4.10
C LYS A 6 -17.05 -25.22 -3.25
N PRO A 7 -17.98 -26.20 -3.20
CA PRO A 7 -19.23 -26.07 -2.45
C PRO A 7 -19.07 -25.76 -0.96
N GLU A 8 -17.96 -26.15 -0.36
CA GLU A 8 -17.66 -25.91 1.06
C GLU A 8 -17.21 -24.46 1.37
N HIS A 9 -16.84 -23.68 0.35
CA HIS A 9 -16.46 -22.28 0.56
C HIS A 9 -17.69 -21.41 0.81
N THR A 10 -17.73 -20.79 1.98
CA THR A 10 -18.82 -19.89 2.41
C THR A 10 -18.54 -18.42 2.05
N VAL A 11 -17.27 -18.04 1.93
CA VAL A 11 -16.83 -16.70 1.56
C VAL A 11 -15.72 -16.77 0.51
N ALA A 12 -15.79 -15.92 -0.50
CA ALA A 12 -14.74 -15.74 -1.50
C ALA A 12 -14.29 -14.28 -1.55
N ILE A 13 -12.99 -14.04 -1.39
CA ILE A 13 -12.38 -12.72 -1.52
C ILE A 13 -11.66 -12.68 -2.87
N ILE A 14 -12.09 -11.77 -3.76
CA ILE A 14 -11.58 -11.68 -5.12
C ILE A 14 -11.04 -10.27 -5.38
N GLU A 15 -9.74 -10.18 -5.64
CA GLU A 15 -9.12 -8.93 -6.04
C GLU A 15 -9.43 -8.62 -7.51
N MET A 16 -9.96 -7.42 -7.75
CA MET A 16 -10.25 -6.91 -9.09
C MET A 16 -9.20 -5.87 -9.49
N GLY A 17 -8.33 -6.23 -10.42
CA GLY A 17 -7.36 -5.31 -11.01
C GLY A 17 -7.94 -4.58 -12.21
N ALA A 18 -7.65 -3.27 -12.34
CA ALA A 18 -8.03 -2.50 -13.52
C ALA A 18 -6.93 -1.52 -13.92
N CYS A 19 -6.73 -1.35 -15.22
CA CYS A 19 -5.81 -0.37 -15.80
C CYS A 19 -6.50 0.61 -16.77
N CYS A 20 -7.79 0.43 -17.06
CA CYS A 20 -8.60 1.31 -17.91
C CYS A 20 -10.08 1.28 -17.49
N PRO A 21 -10.88 2.28 -17.92
CA PRO A 21 -12.31 2.36 -17.62
C PRO A 21 -13.09 1.10 -18.07
N ARG A 22 -14.16 0.80 -17.37
CA ARG A 22 -15.11 -0.31 -17.56
C ARG A 22 -14.60 -1.70 -17.16
N MET A 23 -13.32 -1.89 -16.85
CA MET A 23 -12.80 -3.19 -16.44
C MET A 23 -13.42 -3.68 -15.12
N ILE A 24 -13.54 -2.80 -14.11
CA ILE A 24 -14.19 -3.17 -12.83
C ILE A 24 -15.65 -3.54 -13.06
N ARG A 25 -16.36 -2.82 -13.92
CA ARG A 25 -17.75 -3.13 -14.29
C ARG A 25 -17.90 -4.53 -14.87
N GLU A 26 -17.05 -4.90 -15.82
CA GLU A 26 -17.10 -6.23 -16.42
C GLU A 26 -16.72 -7.33 -15.43
N LEU A 27 -15.69 -7.09 -14.60
CA LEU A 27 -15.32 -8.02 -13.54
C LEU A 27 -16.44 -8.19 -12.51
N ALA A 28 -17.11 -7.11 -12.11
CA ALA A 28 -18.23 -7.15 -11.17
C ALA A 28 -19.42 -7.95 -11.75
N ARG A 29 -19.69 -7.85 -13.05
CA ARG A 29 -20.72 -8.66 -13.73
C ARG A 29 -20.40 -10.16 -13.72
N ILE A 30 -19.12 -10.52 -13.84
CA ILE A 30 -18.67 -11.92 -13.81
C ILE A 30 -18.71 -12.46 -12.37
N ILE A 31 -18.21 -11.67 -11.41
CA ILE A 31 -18.03 -12.10 -10.01
C ILE A 31 -19.33 -12.03 -9.23
N GLN A 32 -20.22 -11.09 -9.57
CA GLN A 32 -21.48 -10.81 -8.88
C GLN A 32 -21.30 -10.63 -7.36
N PRO A 33 -20.47 -9.66 -6.93
CA PRO A 33 -20.15 -9.50 -5.52
C PRO A 33 -21.38 -9.00 -4.73
N CYS A 34 -21.57 -9.54 -3.52
CA CYS A 34 -22.54 -9.02 -2.52
C CYS A 34 -21.92 -7.94 -1.65
N TYR A 35 -20.59 -7.94 -1.53
CA TYR A 35 -19.82 -6.98 -0.75
C TYR A 35 -18.70 -6.40 -1.60
N GLY A 36 -18.30 -5.18 -1.31
CA GLY A 36 -17.15 -4.56 -1.96
C GLY A 36 -16.30 -3.72 -1.02
N ILE A 37 -15.03 -3.65 -1.32
CA ILE A 37 -14.08 -2.77 -0.66
C ILE A 37 -13.21 -2.08 -1.70
N ILE A 38 -13.08 -0.77 -1.58
CA ILE A 38 -12.05 0.01 -2.26
C ILE A 38 -11.12 0.53 -1.16
N THR A 39 -9.95 -0.06 -1.03
CA THR A 39 -9.03 0.26 0.05
C THR A 39 -8.51 1.69 -0.04
N ASN A 40 -8.22 2.15 -1.25
CA ASN A 40 -7.77 3.53 -1.50
C ASN A 40 -7.99 3.92 -2.96
N VAL A 41 -8.02 5.23 -3.20
CA VAL A 41 -7.93 5.86 -4.52
C VAL A 41 -6.74 6.82 -4.54
N GLY A 42 -5.90 6.72 -5.56
CA GLY A 42 -4.68 7.52 -5.68
C GLY A 42 -4.19 7.56 -7.12
N LEU A 43 -3.12 8.28 -7.37
CA LEU A 43 -2.50 8.47 -8.68
C LEU A 43 -1.81 7.18 -9.17
N ALA A 44 -2.59 6.19 -9.58
CA ALA A 44 -2.10 4.92 -10.10
C ALA A 44 -2.71 4.64 -11.48
N HIS A 45 -1.97 3.94 -12.35
CA HIS A 45 -2.42 3.57 -13.70
C HIS A 45 -2.93 4.77 -14.55
N LEU A 46 -2.32 5.96 -14.37
CA LEU A 46 -2.75 7.20 -15.02
C LEU A 46 -2.67 7.12 -16.55
N LYS A 47 -1.79 6.27 -17.10
CA LYS A 47 -1.74 6.01 -18.55
C LYS A 47 -3.10 5.53 -19.09
N GLY A 48 -3.84 4.74 -18.32
CA GLY A 48 -5.14 4.21 -18.73
C GLY A 48 -6.34 5.01 -18.22
N PHE A 49 -6.25 5.58 -17.01
CA PHE A 49 -7.36 6.32 -16.40
C PHE A 49 -7.33 7.84 -16.66
N GLY A 50 -6.20 8.37 -17.13
CA GLY A 50 -6.01 9.77 -17.50
C GLY A 50 -5.84 10.73 -16.32
N SER A 51 -6.59 10.57 -15.24
CA SER A 51 -6.61 11.48 -14.08
C SER A 51 -7.05 10.79 -12.80
N LEU A 52 -6.88 11.45 -11.64
CA LEU A 52 -7.42 10.98 -10.35
C LEU A 52 -8.95 10.81 -10.43
N ALA A 53 -9.66 11.73 -11.06
CA ALA A 53 -11.11 11.62 -11.30
C ALA A 53 -11.44 10.37 -12.14
N GLY A 54 -10.60 10.02 -13.11
CA GLY A 54 -10.71 8.78 -13.90
C GLY A 54 -10.51 7.53 -13.04
N VAL A 55 -9.53 7.54 -12.13
CA VAL A 55 -9.32 6.45 -11.16
C VAL A 55 -10.52 6.28 -10.24
N ILE A 56 -11.04 7.38 -9.67
CA ILE A 56 -12.21 7.37 -8.78
C ILE A 56 -13.42 6.79 -9.50
N ARG A 57 -13.73 7.26 -10.72
CA ARG A 57 -14.86 6.74 -11.52
C ARG A 57 -14.70 5.25 -11.82
N SER A 58 -13.50 4.83 -12.25
CA SER A 58 -13.29 3.44 -12.64
C SER A 58 -13.34 2.47 -11.46
N LYS A 59 -12.77 2.84 -10.30
CA LYS A 59 -12.91 2.04 -9.08
C LYS A 59 -14.34 2.10 -8.55
N GLY A 60 -15.01 3.24 -8.68
CA GLY A 60 -16.41 3.46 -8.32
C GLY A 60 -17.40 2.56 -9.07
N GLU A 61 -17.03 2.00 -10.22
CA GLU A 61 -17.85 1.02 -10.95
C GLU A 61 -18.24 -0.19 -10.08
N LEU A 62 -17.41 -0.56 -9.08
CA LEU A 62 -17.76 -1.56 -8.07
C LEU A 62 -18.94 -1.09 -7.21
N TYR A 63 -18.89 0.15 -6.75
CA TYR A 63 -19.97 0.75 -5.94
C TYR A 63 -21.25 0.92 -6.73
N ASP A 64 -21.15 1.27 -8.03
CA ASP A 64 -22.31 1.35 -8.91
C ASP A 64 -22.99 0.00 -9.09
N TYR A 65 -22.20 -1.08 -9.24
CA TYR A 65 -22.73 -2.45 -9.31
C TYR A 65 -23.45 -2.81 -8.00
N LEU A 66 -22.81 -2.63 -6.85
CA LEU A 66 -23.39 -2.97 -5.55
C LEU A 66 -24.66 -2.16 -5.26
N ARG A 67 -24.71 -0.90 -5.65
CA ARG A 67 -25.91 -0.04 -5.52
C ARG A 67 -27.07 -0.59 -6.35
N GLN A 68 -26.78 -1.06 -7.54
CA GLN A 68 -27.81 -1.63 -8.44
C GLN A 68 -28.38 -2.96 -7.91
N PHE A 69 -27.57 -3.77 -7.24
CA PHE A 69 -27.92 -5.13 -6.83
C PHE A 69 -28.10 -5.29 -5.31
N GLY A 70 -28.17 -4.20 -4.54
CA GLY A 70 -28.45 -4.24 -3.10
C GLY A 70 -27.29 -4.75 -2.25
N GLY A 71 -26.05 -4.64 -2.73
CA GLY A 71 -24.86 -5.03 -2.00
C GLY A 71 -24.42 -3.98 -0.96
N LYS A 72 -23.45 -4.38 -0.11
CA LYS A 72 -22.88 -3.55 0.95
C LYS A 72 -21.41 -3.23 0.69
N ILE A 73 -20.89 -2.19 1.35
CA ILE A 73 -19.48 -1.80 1.22
C ILE A 73 -18.77 -1.72 2.56
N PHE A 74 -17.50 -2.16 2.57
CA PHE A 74 -16.56 -1.79 3.61
C PHE A 74 -15.87 -0.50 3.18
N ILE A 75 -15.81 0.51 4.05
CA ILE A 75 -15.36 1.83 3.66
C ILE A 75 -14.50 2.51 4.73
N HIS A 76 -13.37 3.09 4.31
CA HIS A 76 -12.58 3.97 5.15
C HIS A 76 -13.35 5.28 5.37
N LYS A 77 -13.77 5.52 6.61
CA LYS A 77 -14.71 6.58 6.96
C LYS A 77 -14.18 7.99 6.66
N GLU A 78 -12.89 8.21 6.88
CA GLU A 78 -12.24 9.50 6.66
C GLU A 78 -11.79 9.73 5.21
N ASN A 79 -11.93 8.73 4.33
CA ASN A 79 -11.56 8.89 2.93
C ASN A 79 -12.63 9.65 2.14
N THR A 80 -12.43 10.95 1.98
CA THR A 80 -13.40 11.85 1.32
C THR A 80 -13.74 11.45 -0.11
N HIS A 81 -12.78 10.91 -0.87
CA HIS A 81 -13.02 10.43 -2.22
C HIS A 81 -13.96 9.23 -2.24
N LEU A 82 -13.76 8.27 -1.33
CA LEU A 82 -14.63 7.10 -1.24
C LEU A 82 -16.02 7.49 -0.74
N GLN A 83 -16.10 8.36 0.25
CA GLN A 83 -17.37 8.87 0.77
C GLN A 83 -18.20 9.58 -0.31
N SER A 84 -17.54 10.34 -1.20
CA SER A 84 -18.23 11.06 -2.28
C SER A 84 -18.96 10.14 -3.27
N ILE A 85 -18.47 8.91 -3.45
CA ILE A 85 -19.06 7.93 -4.39
C ILE A 85 -19.90 6.84 -3.70
N ALA A 86 -19.93 6.81 -2.36
CA ALA A 86 -20.62 5.79 -1.55
C ALA A 86 -22.10 6.08 -1.25
N ARG A 87 -22.63 7.22 -1.72
CA ARG A 87 -24.02 7.63 -1.44
C ARG A 87 -25.03 6.54 -1.84
N GLY A 88 -25.98 6.27 -0.95
CA GLY A 88 -27.04 5.29 -1.17
C GLY A 88 -26.62 3.82 -1.04
N LEU A 89 -25.43 3.55 -0.50
CA LEU A 89 -24.97 2.21 -0.16
C LEU A 89 -25.00 1.99 1.35
N GLU A 90 -25.31 0.77 1.78
CA GLU A 90 -25.12 0.32 3.16
C GLU A 90 -23.61 0.20 3.43
N GLN A 91 -23.13 0.87 4.50
CA GLN A 91 -21.73 1.04 4.79
C GLN A 91 -21.33 0.35 6.08
N ILE A 92 -20.28 -0.46 6.04
CA ILE A 92 -19.57 -1.01 7.18
C ILE A 92 -18.27 -0.22 7.28
N SER A 93 -18.21 0.75 8.18
CA SER A 93 -17.12 1.74 8.19
C SER A 93 -15.97 1.31 9.10
N TYR A 94 -14.75 1.68 8.72
CA TYR A 94 -13.56 1.58 9.56
C TYR A 94 -12.76 2.87 9.49
N GLY A 95 -12.04 3.24 10.56
CA GLY A 95 -11.27 4.46 10.60
C GLY A 95 -10.84 4.87 12.01
N GLU A 96 -10.49 6.14 12.20
CA GLU A 96 -10.17 6.68 13.53
C GLU A 96 -11.40 7.19 14.30
N SER A 97 -12.47 7.44 13.60
CA SER A 97 -13.74 7.96 14.15
C SER A 97 -14.38 6.95 15.10
N LYS A 98 -14.72 7.37 16.31
CA LYS A 98 -15.33 6.50 17.33
C LYS A 98 -16.68 5.91 16.94
N ASP A 99 -17.38 6.52 16.00
CA ASP A 99 -18.65 6.05 15.45
C ASP A 99 -18.48 5.17 14.19
N ALA A 100 -17.24 4.78 13.84
CA ALA A 100 -16.98 3.74 12.86
C ALA A 100 -17.34 2.37 13.43
N PHE A 101 -17.76 1.42 12.59
CA PHE A 101 -18.00 0.03 13.02
C PHE A 101 -16.73 -0.59 13.61
N VAL A 102 -15.55 -0.28 13.05
CA VAL A 102 -14.25 -0.56 13.67
C VAL A 102 -13.48 0.75 13.75
N SER A 103 -13.20 1.20 14.97
CA SER A 103 -12.30 2.32 15.18
C SER A 103 -10.89 1.85 15.56
N GLY A 104 -9.84 2.60 15.16
CA GLY A 104 -8.50 2.25 15.57
C GLY A 104 -7.51 3.40 15.42
N ARG A 105 -6.45 3.36 16.23
CA ARG A 105 -5.40 4.38 16.25
C ARG A 105 -4.02 3.76 16.39
N MET A 106 -3.09 4.31 15.66
CA MET A 106 -1.69 3.93 15.78
C MET A 106 -1.13 4.30 17.16
N ILE A 107 -0.38 3.36 17.74
CA ILE A 107 0.46 3.57 18.92
C ILE A 107 1.88 3.88 18.46
N SER A 108 2.44 3.05 17.59
CA SER A 108 3.77 3.23 16.99
C SER A 108 3.84 2.58 15.61
N SER A 109 4.85 2.96 14.84
CA SER A 109 5.19 2.30 13.57
C SER A 109 6.67 1.90 13.50
N GLU A 110 7.31 1.72 14.64
CA GLU A 110 8.75 1.48 14.76
C GLU A 110 9.06 0.16 15.47
N PRO A 111 9.70 -0.81 14.79
CA PRO A 111 9.95 -0.85 13.33
C PRO A 111 8.71 -1.23 12.53
N CYS A 112 7.70 -1.79 13.18
CA CYS A 112 6.44 -2.24 12.60
C CYS A 112 5.25 -1.57 13.29
N LEU A 113 4.11 -1.58 12.62
CA LEU A 113 2.87 -0.99 13.08
C LEU A 113 2.37 -1.69 14.37
N CYS A 114 2.18 -0.90 15.42
CA CYS A 114 1.44 -1.26 16.63
C CYS A 114 0.25 -0.31 16.77
N PHE A 115 -0.94 -0.84 17.02
CA PHE A 115 -2.16 -0.03 17.07
C PHE A 115 -3.21 -0.60 18.04
N ASN A 116 -4.06 0.28 18.51
CA ASN A 116 -5.29 -0.10 19.19
C ASN A 116 -6.45 -0.12 18.19
N TRP A 117 -7.39 -1.03 18.38
CA TRP A 117 -8.67 -1.00 17.71
C TRP A 117 -9.82 -1.34 18.67
N GLU A 118 -11.02 -0.91 18.33
CA GLU A 118 -12.22 -1.05 19.16
C GLU A 118 -13.43 -1.33 18.29
N ASN A 119 -14.32 -2.19 18.82
CA ASN A 119 -15.66 -2.41 18.31
C ASN A 119 -16.62 -2.57 19.48
N ALA A 120 -17.77 -1.90 19.45
CA ALA A 120 -18.82 -1.97 20.46
C ALA A 120 -18.32 -1.78 21.92
N GLY A 121 -17.32 -0.89 22.13
CA GLY A 121 -16.78 -0.58 23.46
C GLY A 121 -15.75 -1.59 23.97
N VAL A 122 -15.37 -2.59 23.17
CA VAL A 122 -14.31 -3.55 23.52
C VAL A 122 -13.07 -3.24 22.72
N GLY A 123 -11.97 -2.93 23.41
CA GLY A 123 -10.70 -2.52 22.81
C GLY A 123 -9.64 -3.62 22.86
N TYR A 124 -8.76 -3.61 21.84
CA TYR A 124 -7.65 -4.55 21.69
C TYR A 124 -6.40 -3.80 21.22
N THR A 125 -5.23 -4.37 21.52
CA THR A 125 -3.93 -3.89 21.02
C THR A 125 -3.29 -4.98 20.16
N ILE A 126 -2.79 -4.60 18.98
CA ILE A 126 -2.09 -5.51 18.07
C ILE A 126 -0.71 -4.92 17.73
N SER A 127 0.32 -5.74 17.87
CA SER A 127 1.64 -5.51 17.28
C SER A 127 1.78 -6.39 16.04
N THR A 128 2.18 -5.81 14.92
CA THR A 128 2.24 -6.50 13.63
C THR A 128 3.70 -6.67 13.15
N HIS A 129 3.87 -7.37 12.03
CA HIS A 129 5.13 -7.43 11.28
C HIS A 129 5.10 -6.57 10.01
N MET A 130 4.15 -5.65 9.90
CA MET A 130 3.99 -4.75 8.75
C MET A 130 4.66 -3.41 9.04
N ALA A 131 5.61 -2.99 8.19
CA ALA A 131 6.20 -1.66 8.27
C ALA A 131 5.26 -0.59 7.66
N GLY A 132 5.34 0.64 8.20
CA GLY A 132 4.61 1.80 7.68
C GLY A 132 3.23 2.02 8.30
N ASN A 133 2.99 3.27 8.71
CA ASN A 133 1.75 3.71 9.39
C ASN A 133 0.50 3.58 8.51
N TYR A 134 0.64 3.67 7.19
CA TYR A 134 -0.46 3.51 6.22
C TYR A 134 -1.09 2.10 6.24
N ASN A 135 -0.42 1.10 6.83
CA ASN A 135 -0.99 -0.23 7.01
C ASN A 135 -2.06 -0.29 8.10
N LEU A 136 -2.21 0.74 8.93
CA LEU A 136 -3.32 0.84 9.87
C LEU A 136 -4.68 0.67 9.17
N TRP A 137 -4.89 1.37 8.06
CA TRP A 137 -6.14 1.30 7.30
C TRP A 137 -6.38 -0.08 6.70
N ASN A 138 -5.32 -0.74 6.24
CA ASN A 138 -5.39 -2.11 5.72
C ASN A 138 -5.76 -3.11 6.83
N ALA A 139 -5.19 -2.96 8.02
CA ALA A 139 -5.49 -3.79 9.17
C ALA A 139 -6.94 -3.57 9.68
N LEU A 140 -7.38 -2.31 9.82
CA LEU A 140 -8.76 -1.99 10.22
C LEU A 140 -9.79 -2.49 9.21
N ALA A 141 -9.47 -2.41 7.91
CA ALA A 141 -10.32 -2.99 6.87
C ALA A 141 -10.47 -4.50 7.02
N ALA A 142 -9.36 -5.21 7.27
CA ALA A 142 -9.38 -6.67 7.50
C ALA A 142 -10.16 -7.04 8.76
N ILE A 143 -10.00 -6.26 9.85
CA ILE A 143 -10.77 -6.43 11.10
C ILE A 143 -12.27 -6.25 10.84
N ALA A 144 -12.66 -5.18 10.11
CA ALA A 144 -14.06 -4.92 9.81
C ALA A 144 -14.70 -6.04 8.98
N VAL A 145 -13.96 -6.59 8.01
CA VAL A 145 -14.39 -7.76 7.24
C VAL A 145 -14.52 -8.99 8.16
N GLY A 146 -13.50 -9.29 8.95
CA GLY A 146 -13.51 -10.45 9.86
C GLY A 146 -14.69 -10.41 10.82
N LEU A 147 -14.92 -9.28 11.50
CA LEU A 147 -16.05 -9.10 12.43
C LEU A 147 -17.42 -9.23 11.75
N HIS A 148 -17.55 -8.68 10.54
CA HIS A 148 -18.80 -8.77 9.79
C HIS A 148 -19.18 -10.21 9.41
N PHE A 149 -18.19 -11.07 9.23
CA PHE A 149 -18.37 -12.51 8.96
C PHE A 149 -18.20 -13.38 10.22
N ASP A 150 -18.44 -12.80 11.41
CA ASP A 150 -18.48 -13.49 12.69
C ASP A 150 -17.17 -14.23 13.07
N ILE A 151 -16.02 -13.77 12.57
CA ILE A 151 -14.72 -14.29 13.00
C ILE A 151 -14.47 -13.80 14.45
N PRO A 152 -14.14 -14.68 15.40
CA PRO A 152 -13.85 -14.28 16.77
C PRO A 152 -12.69 -13.26 16.85
N CYS A 153 -12.82 -12.25 17.72
CA CYS A 153 -11.79 -11.21 17.91
C CYS A 153 -10.42 -11.78 18.25
N SER A 154 -10.36 -12.87 19.02
CA SER A 154 -9.11 -13.57 19.34
C SER A 154 -8.40 -14.10 18.08
N GLU A 155 -9.15 -14.65 17.15
CA GLU A 155 -8.63 -15.18 15.89
C GLU A 155 -8.20 -14.04 14.96
N ILE A 156 -9.00 -12.98 14.85
CA ILE A 156 -8.65 -11.77 14.09
C ILE A 156 -7.32 -11.19 14.60
N ASN A 157 -7.21 -11.00 15.93
CA ASN A 157 -6.00 -10.46 16.56
C ASN A 157 -4.78 -11.35 16.27
N ARG A 158 -4.94 -12.67 16.46
CA ARG A 158 -3.87 -13.64 16.21
C ARG A 158 -3.39 -13.59 14.75
N VAL A 159 -4.31 -13.65 13.79
CA VAL A 159 -3.96 -13.67 12.37
C VAL A 159 -3.27 -12.38 11.93
N ILE A 160 -3.74 -11.22 12.39
CA ILE A 160 -3.11 -9.93 12.03
C ILE A 160 -1.75 -9.77 12.71
N SER A 161 -1.62 -10.22 13.96
CA SER A 161 -0.35 -10.20 14.68
C SER A 161 0.69 -11.12 14.03
N ASP A 162 0.29 -12.33 13.64
CA ASP A 162 1.17 -13.35 13.07
C ASP A 162 1.48 -13.13 11.58
N TYR A 163 0.76 -12.23 10.90
CA TYR A 163 0.92 -12.01 9.48
C TYR A 163 2.29 -11.38 9.16
N ILE A 164 3.12 -12.13 8.45
CA ILE A 164 4.41 -11.68 7.94
C ILE A 164 4.27 -11.44 6.43
N PRO A 165 4.46 -10.18 5.95
CA PRO A 165 4.46 -9.90 4.51
C PRO A 165 5.59 -10.67 3.81
N THR A 166 5.25 -11.45 2.78
CA THR A 166 6.22 -12.22 1.97
C THR A 166 6.23 -11.81 0.50
N ASN A 167 5.38 -10.83 0.15
CA ASN A 167 5.14 -10.38 -1.22
C ASN A 167 5.83 -9.06 -1.54
N HIS A 168 6.87 -8.70 -0.82
CA HIS A 168 7.61 -7.44 -0.98
C HIS A 168 6.73 -6.19 -0.86
N ARG A 169 5.71 -6.25 0.02
CA ARG A 169 4.87 -5.10 0.38
C ARG A 169 5.03 -4.79 1.85
N SER A 170 5.62 -3.64 2.17
CA SER A 170 5.83 -3.17 3.55
C SER A 170 6.49 -4.22 4.46
N GLN A 171 7.34 -5.06 3.90
CA GLN A 171 8.02 -6.14 4.61
C GLN A 171 9.21 -5.58 5.38
N TRP A 172 9.21 -5.73 6.70
CA TRP A 172 10.39 -5.48 7.51
C TRP A 172 11.29 -6.71 7.56
N LYS A 173 12.59 -6.51 7.41
CA LYS A 173 13.59 -7.58 7.46
C LYS A 173 14.88 -7.07 8.08
N LYS A 174 15.38 -7.78 9.10
CA LYS A 174 16.71 -7.55 9.67
C LYS A 174 17.73 -8.43 8.98
N THR A 175 18.83 -7.84 8.55
CA THR A 175 20.00 -8.53 7.99
C THR A 175 21.17 -8.44 8.96
N LEU A 176 22.30 -9.01 8.61
CA LEU A 176 23.53 -8.88 9.39
C LEU A 176 24.08 -7.44 9.40
N ARG A 177 23.73 -6.63 8.39
CA ARG A 177 24.30 -5.30 8.18
C ARG A 177 23.31 -4.17 8.43
N ASN A 178 22.02 -4.38 8.09
CA ASN A 178 21.03 -3.32 8.01
C ASN A 178 19.66 -3.81 8.50
N GLU A 179 18.74 -2.85 8.66
CA GLU A 179 17.31 -3.11 8.79
C GLU A 179 16.59 -2.60 7.55
N LEU A 180 15.80 -3.45 6.91
CA LEU A 180 15.22 -3.18 5.60
C LEU A 180 13.70 -3.07 5.70
N ILE A 181 13.13 -2.07 5.02
CA ILE A 181 11.72 -2.00 4.67
C ILE A 181 11.63 -2.24 3.16
N ILE A 182 11.12 -3.41 2.79
CA ILE A 182 11.06 -3.86 1.40
C ILE A 182 9.63 -3.64 0.89
N ASP A 183 9.47 -2.76 -0.09
CA ASP A 183 8.20 -2.41 -0.72
C ASP A 183 8.37 -2.26 -2.24
N THR A 184 8.82 -3.36 -2.89
CA THR A 184 9.23 -3.38 -4.30
C THR A 184 8.16 -3.95 -5.24
N PHE A 185 6.96 -4.24 -4.74
CA PHE A 185 5.90 -4.82 -5.56
C PHE A 185 5.25 -3.80 -6.51
N ASN A 186 5.02 -2.57 -6.03
CA ASN A 186 4.43 -1.50 -6.84
C ASN A 186 4.81 -0.13 -6.29
N ALA A 187 4.93 0.85 -7.19
CA ALA A 187 5.18 2.23 -6.84
C ALA A 187 4.32 3.18 -7.66
N ASN A 188 3.77 4.19 -7.00
CA ASN A 188 3.07 5.32 -7.58
C ASN A 188 3.28 6.54 -6.67
N PRO A 189 2.98 7.78 -7.12
CA PRO A 189 3.26 8.98 -6.35
C PRO A 189 2.69 8.94 -4.92
N CYS A 190 1.42 8.55 -4.75
CA CYS A 190 0.78 8.49 -3.43
C CYS A 190 1.48 7.49 -2.50
N SER A 191 1.76 6.28 -2.98
CA SER A 191 2.41 5.25 -2.17
C SER A 191 3.88 5.58 -1.88
N MET A 192 4.57 6.27 -2.79
CA MET A 192 5.94 6.73 -2.59
C MET A 192 5.99 7.79 -1.50
N HIS A 193 5.14 8.83 -1.59
CA HIS A 193 5.03 9.86 -0.55
C HIS A 193 4.67 9.28 0.82
N ALA A 194 3.69 8.38 0.88
CA ALA A 194 3.28 7.74 2.13
C ALA A 194 4.42 6.94 2.76
N ALA A 195 5.17 6.17 1.96
CA ALA A 195 6.30 5.38 2.45
C ALA A 195 7.45 6.28 2.94
N LEU A 196 7.82 7.32 2.17
CA LEU A 196 8.87 8.26 2.56
C LEU A 196 8.50 9.04 3.83
N ALA A 197 7.26 9.53 3.93
CA ALA A 197 6.78 10.24 5.11
C ALA A 197 6.80 9.34 6.35
N SER A 198 6.28 8.10 6.23
CA SER A 198 6.33 7.14 7.33
C SER A 198 7.77 6.78 7.72
N PHE A 199 8.63 6.52 6.75
CA PHE A 199 10.02 6.18 6.96
C PHE A 199 10.82 7.33 7.61
N SER A 200 10.53 8.57 7.27
CA SER A 200 11.20 9.75 7.85
C SER A 200 10.97 9.88 9.36
N THR A 201 9.85 9.39 9.89
CA THR A 201 9.50 9.49 11.32
C THR A 201 10.22 8.48 12.22
N LEU A 202 10.79 7.41 11.67
CA LEU A 202 11.57 6.42 12.42
C LEU A 202 12.83 7.10 13.00
N LYS A 203 13.27 6.71 14.21
CA LYS A 203 14.30 7.48 14.93
C LYS A 203 15.61 6.73 15.16
N ALA A 204 15.61 5.40 15.00
CA ALA A 204 16.64 4.56 15.62
C ALA A 204 18.01 4.54 14.94
N LYS A 205 18.14 4.85 13.63
CA LYS A 205 19.37 4.66 12.84
C LYS A 205 19.55 5.68 11.74
N PRO A 206 20.78 5.81 11.20
CA PRO A 206 21.00 6.47 9.91
C PRO A 206 20.09 5.90 8.84
N LYS A 207 19.51 6.75 8.01
CA LYS A 207 18.51 6.35 7.01
C LYS A 207 19.06 6.39 5.60
N ALA A 208 18.83 5.31 4.88
CA ALA A 208 19.06 5.25 3.45
C ALA A 208 17.76 4.95 2.70
N VAL A 209 17.62 5.47 1.49
CA VAL A 209 16.53 5.11 0.59
C VAL A 209 17.08 4.63 -0.74
N ILE A 210 16.50 3.56 -1.26
CA ILE A 210 16.77 3.02 -2.59
C ILE A 210 15.45 3.01 -3.34
N LEU A 211 15.28 3.96 -4.27
CA LEU A 211 14.02 4.14 -4.99
C LEU A 211 14.16 3.78 -6.45
N GLY A 212 13.24 2.95 -6.93
CA GLY A 212 13.10 2.63 -8.34
C GLY A 212 11.95 3.39 -8.99
N ASP A 213 12.00 3.52 -10.31
CA ASP A 213 11.00 4.22 -11.09
C ASP A 213 9.57 3.80 -10.79
N MET A 214 8.67 4.77 -10.88
CA MET A 214 7.22 4.60 -10.81
C MET A 214 6.67 4.42 -12.23
N LEU A 215 6.33 3.20 -12.61
CA LEU A 215 5.87 2.89 -13.96
C LEU A 215 4.36 3.11 -14.14
N GLY A 216 3.93 3.31 -15.39
CA GLY A 216 2.50 3.45 -15.74
C GLY A 216 1.88 4.80 -15.44
N LEU A 217 2.67 5.86 -15.24
CA LEU A 217 2.20 7.21 -14.93
C LEU A 217 1.82 8.05 -16.17
N GLY A 218 2.11 7.55 -17.38
CA GLY A 218 1.78 8.27 -18.62
C GLY A 218 2.67 9.48 -18.87
N ILE A 219 2.14 10.50 -19.52
CA ILE A 219 2.91 11.67 -20.00
C ILE A 219 3.47 12.53 -18.86
N ASN A 220 2.89 12.49 -17.69
CA ASN A 220 3.32 13.26 -16.52
C ASN A 220 4.35 12.51 -15.66
N SER A 221 4.92 11.40 -16.17
CA SER A 221 5.86 10.57 -15.40
C SER A 221 7.03 11.37 -14.83
N LEU A 222 7.70 12.18 -15.66
CA LEU A 222 8.83 13.00 -15.22
C LEU A 222 8.45 14.01 -14.13
N GLN A 223 7.26 14.63 -14.25
CA GLN A 223 6.77 15.56 -13.23
C GLN A 223 6.61 14.85 -11.86
N TYR A 224 5.99 13.67 -11.84
CA TYR A 224 5.82 12.93 -10.58
C TYR A 224 7.14 12.45 -9.98
N HIS A 225 8.12 12.10 -10.81
CA HIS A 225 9.47 11.77 -10.31
C HIS A 225 10.18 13.00 -9.75
N ALA A 226 10.04 14.17 -10.39
CA ALA A 226 10.55 15.43 -9.85
C ALA A 226 9.92 15.80 -8.50
N GLU A 227 8.61 15.59 -8.33
CA GLU A 227 7.93 15.79 -7.03
C GLU A 227 8.50 14.89 -5.93
N ILE A 228 8.90 13.65 -6.25
CA ILE A 228 9.60 12.77 -5.29
C ILE A 228 10.98 13.31 -4.96
N ILE A 229 11.76 13.82 -5.94
CA ILE A 229 13.05 14.45 -5.68
C ILE A 229 12.91 15.63 -4.72
N GLU A 230 11.90 16.49 -4.93
CA GLU A 230 11.61 17.60 -4.02
C GLU A 230 11.22 17.12 -2.61
N ALA A 231 10.49 16.03 -2.50
CA ALA A 231 10.16 15.43 -1.21
C ALA A 231 11.42 14.91 -0.50
N LEU A 232 12.31 14.23 -1.20
CA LEU A 232 13.57 13.72 -0.66
C LEU A 232 14.45 14.85 -0.08
N ASN A 233 14.49 16.02 -0.71
CA ASN A 233 15.24 17.18 -0.22
C ASN A 233 14.76 17.64 1.18
N ARG A 234 13.52 17.37 1.54
CA ARG A 234 12.92 17.79 2.82
C ARG A 234 13.17 16.81 3.97
N TYR A 235 13.44 15.54 3.67
CA TYR A 235 13.54 14.50 4.70
C TYR A 235 14.93 14.32 5.29
N GLY A 236 16.00 14.78 4.61
CA GLY A 236 17.38 14.71 5.12
C GLY A 236 17.92 13.30 5.31
N PHE A 237 17.57 12.36 4.43
CA PHE A 237 18.13 11.01 4.43
C PHE A 237 19.64 11.05 4.10
N GLU A 238 20.44 10.27 4.83
CA GLU A 238 21.90 10.30 4.68
C GLU A 238 22.40 9.69 3.37
N LYS A 239 21.70 8.68 2.86
CA LYS A 239 22.03 8.04 1.59
C LYS A 239 20.78 7.91 0.73
N ILE A 240 20.86 8.39 -0.52
CA ILE A 240 19.78 8.33 -1.48
C ILE A 240 20.34 7.73 -2.77
N LEU A 241 19.80 6.58 -3.17
CA LEU A 241 20.14 5.88 -4.40
C LEU A 241 18.87 5.75 -5.26
N LEU A 242 18.95 6.16 -6.51
CA LEU A 242 17.82 6.17 -7.43
C LEU A 242 18.11 5.24 -8.61
N CYS A 243 17.09 4.49 -9.07
CA CYS A 243 17.24 3.49 -10.10
C CYS A 243 16.13 3.61 -11.15
N GLY A 244 16.53 3.79 -12.40
CA GLY A 244 15.66 3.87 -13.56
C GLY A 244 15.84 5.14 -14.38
N ASP A 245 15.34 5.09 -15.60
CA ASP A 245 15.48 6.17 -16.60
C ASP A 245 14.78 7.47 -16.16
N GLN A 246 13.60 7.33 -15.50
CA GLN A 246 12.79 8.49 -15.11
C GLN A 246 13.46 9.29 -14.00
N PHE A 247 13.95 8.62 -12.96
CA PHE A 247 14.72 9.29 -11.91
C PHE A 247 16.03 9.86 -12.44
N THR A 248 16.73 9.14 -13.32
CA THR A 248 17.96 9.63 -13.95
C THR A 248 17.71 10.88 -14.78
N ALA A 249 16.57 10.99 -15.45
CA ALA A 249 16.21 12.15 -16.26
C ALA A 249 15.89 13.41 -15.43
N VAL A 250 15.44 13.28 -14.18
CA VAL A 250 14.98 14.42 -13.36
C VAL A 250 15.92 14.77 -12.20
N SER A 251 16.84 13.88 -11.80
CA SER A 251 17.75 14.10 -10.69
C SER A 251 19.13 14.49 -11.16
N SER A 252 19.62 15.64 -10.70
CA SER A 252 20.99 16.09 -10.88
C SER A 252 21.83 16.09 -9.60
N ILE A 253 21.20 15.83 -8.44
CA ILE A 253 21.81 15.96 -7.11
C ILE A 253 22.02 14.64 -6.40
N TYR A 254 21.26 13.59 -6.75
CA TYR A 254 21.38 12.28 -6.14
C TYR A 254 22.04 11.28 -7.07
N GLN A 255 22.61 10.24 -6.48
CA GLN A 255 23.25 9.17 -7.25
C GLN A 255 22.18 8.32 -7.96
N CYS A 256 22.20 8.35 -9.28
CA CYS A 256 21.27 7.65 -10.16
C CYS A 256 21.95 6.50 -10.89
N PHE A 257 21.18 5.45 -11.14
CA PHE A 257 21.56 4.27 -11.91
C PHE A 257 20.50 4.03 -12.96
N LEU A 258 20.90 3.80 -14.21
CA LEU A 258 19.96 3.59 -15.32
C LEU A 258 19.11 2.31 -15.11
N ASP A 259 19.70 1.30 -14.51
CA ASP A 259 19.07 0.00 -14.28
C ASP A 259 19.54 -0.63 -12.96
N VAL A 260 18.90 -1.74 -12.58
CA VAL A 260 19.21 -2.46 -11.37
C VAL A 260 20.59 -3.14 -11.41
N GLU A 261 21.11 -3.48 -12.59
CA GLU A 261 22.45 -4.09 -12.75
C GLU A 261 23.55 -3.08 -12.44
N ALA A 262 23.39 -1.82 -12.85
CA ALA A 262 24.30 -0.74 -12.48
C ALA A 262 24.29 -0.48 -10.97
N LEU A 263 23.10 -0.46 -10.36
CA LEU A 263 22.92 -0.34 -8.91
C LEU A 263 23.53 -1.55 -8.16
N TYR A 264 23.33 -2.76 -8.68
CA TYR A 264 23.91 -3.98 -8.14
C TYR A 264 25.42 -3.93 -8.09
N ARG A 265 26.08 -3.58 -9.22
CA ARG A 265 27.54 -3.42 -9.31
C ARG A 265 28.06 -2.38 -8.32
N TYR A 266 27.36 -1.27 -8.18
CA TYR A 266 27.72 -0.25 -7.20
C TYR A 266 27.65 -0.77 -5.76
N LEU A 267 26.56 -1.40 -5.35
CA LEU A 267 26.37 -1.93 -4.00
C LEU A 267 27.33 -3.09 -3.67
N SER A 268 27.76 -3.88 -4.68
CA SER A 268 28.73 -4.94 -4.51
C SER A 268 30.11 -4.41 -4.10
N THR A 269 30.46 -3.21 -4.53
CA THR A 269 31.75 -2.55 -4.22
C THR A 269 31.61 -1.48 -3.13
N ASN A 270 30.41 -1.00 -2.85
CA ASN A 270 30.12 0.03 -1.86
C ASN A 270 28.98 -0.44 -0.90
N PRO A 271 29.27 -1.44 -0.05
CA PRO A 271 28.24 -2.01 0.82
C PRO A 271 27.72 -0.99 1.84
N LEU A 272 26.39 -0.94 2.00
CA LEU A 272 25.75 -0.18 3.07
C LEU A 272 25.79 -0.98 4.37
N GLN A 273 26.10 -0.32 5.49
CA GLN A 273 26.16 -0.94 6.80
C GLN A 273 25.67 0.01 7.90
N GLY A 274 24.87 -0.52 8.82
CA GLY A 274 24.34 0.23 9.97
C GLY A 274 23.15 1.11 9.67
N TYR A 275 22.56 0.99 8.49
CA TYR A 275 21.40 1.77 8.06
C TYR A 275 20.07 1.08 8.34
N GLU A 276 19.05 1.90 8.51
CA GLU A 276 17.69 1.53 8.21
C GLU A 276 17.41 1.93 6.75
N ILE A 277 16.96 0.99 5.92
CA ILE A 277 16.88 1.19 4.45
C ILE A 277 15.45 0.96 3.97
N LEU A 278 14.85 1.99 3.36
CA LEU A 278 13.62 1.82 2.58
C LEU A 278 13.98 1.49 1.13
N ILE A 279 13.46 0.36 0.62
CA ILE A 279 13.62 -0.08 -0.76
C ILE A 279 12.24 -0.07 -1.41
N LYS A 280 11.99 0.86 -2.36
CA LYS A 280 10.69 0.98 -3.01
C LYS A 280 10.81 1.31 -4.48
N GLY A 281 10.01 0.62 -5.30
CA GLY A 281 9.97 0.82 -6.75
C GLY A 281 8.84 0.01 -7.39
N SER A 282 8.64 0.19 -8.69
CA SER A 282 7.76 -0.68 -9.46
C SER A 282 8.40 -2.06 -9.61
N ASN A 283 7.60 -3.12 -9.57
CA ASN A 283 8.07 -4.51 -9.65
C ASN A 283 9.01 -4.75 -10.85
N ARG A 284 8.73 -4.15 -12.00
CA ARG A 284 9.52 -4.31 -13.23
C ARG A 284 10.91 -3.65 -13.18
N ILE A 285 11.25 -2.93 -12.11
CA ILE A 285 12.62 -2.43 -11.88
C ILE A 285 13.49 -3.51 -11.21
N HIS A 286 12.86 -4.55 -10.65
CA HIS A 286 13.52 -5.70 -10.05
C HIS A 286 14.46 -5.38 -8.88
N LEU A 287 14.09 -4.38 -8.04
CA LEU A 287 14.91 -4.01 -6.87
C LEU A 287 15.05 -5.16 -5.84
N GLU A 288 14.20 -6.18 -5.89
CA GLU A 288 14.34 -7.37 -5.04
C GLU A 288 15.67 -8.10 -5.23
N THR A 289 16.31 -7.94 -6.39
CA THR A 289 17.59 -8.60 -6.74
C THR A 289 18.78 -8.07 -5.92
N ILE A 290 18.70 -6.86 -5.37
CA ILE A 290 19.78 -6.27 -4.56
C ILE A 290 19.64 -6.52 -3.06
N ILE A 291 18.53 -7.10 -2.59
CA ILE A 291 18.25 -7.27 -1.14
C ILE A 291 19.32 -8.08 -0.43
N HIS A 292 19.93 -9.05 -1.08
CA HIS A 292 20.95 -9.89 -0.49
C HIS A 292 22.31 -9.19 -0.31
N LEU A 293 22.52 -8.04 -0.96
CA LEU A 293 23.73 -7.22 -0.79
C LEU A 293 23.64 -6.28 0.43
N LEU A 294 22.43 -6.09 0.95
CA LEU A 294 22.11 -5.18 2.05
C LEU A 294 21.99 -5.95 3.37
#